data_6f382b65a29e90b058501eedc8968501
#
_entry.id   6f382b65a29e90b058501eedc8968501
#
_cell.length_a   1.000
_cell.length_b   1.000
_cell.length_c   1.000
_cell.angle_alpha   90.00
_cell.angle_beta   90.00
_cell.angle_gamma   90.00
#
_symmetry.space_group_name_H-M   'P 1'
#
loop_
_entity.id
_entity.type
_entity.pdbx_description
1 polymer ?
#
loop_
_entity_poly.entity_id
_entity_poly.type
_entity_poly.pdbx_seq_one_letter_code
_entity_poly.pdbx_strand_id
1 'polypeptide(L)'
;MRCLRIYATPDGESHFGEVDIAMTLTRSFPNGAPVELSAHYEASRSAYYEASRVRFVQIPAGVREAGFHNPPGRLLAIWLDGEVEFETSDGEMRRVSAGKAVLVEDTHGKGHISRHPPEGQNVIQVLLPRGLDAPSA
;
A
#
# COMPACT_ATOMS: atom_id res chain seq x y z
N MET A 1 -2.38 -3.21 13.06
CA MET A 1 -2.64 -3.90 11.76
C MET A 1 -1.37 -3.91 10.95
N ARG A 2 -1.00 -5.04 10.39
CA ARG A 2 0.24 -5.20 9.65
C ARG A 2 -0.01 -5.08 8.15
N CYS A 3 0.84 -4.33 7.47
CA CYS A 3 0.75 -4.10 6.04
C CYS A 3 2.10 -4.43 5.38
N LEU A 4 2.07 -5.13 4.25
CA LEU A 4 3.26 -5.36 3.44
C LEU A 4 3.77 -4.04 2.88
N ARG A 5 5.09 -3.88 2.84
CA ARG A 5 5.78 -2.72 2.30
C ARG A 5 6.78 -3.14 1.23
N ILE A 6 6.86 -2.38 0.16
CA ILE A 6 7.95 -2.45 -0.82
C ILE A 6 8.69 -1.12 -0.75
N TYR A 7 9.98 -1.15 -0.54
CA TYR A 7 10.78 0.06 -0.38
C TYR A 7 12.13 -0.09 -1.08
N ALA A 8 12.78 1.03 -1.34
CA ALA A 8 14.11 1.07 -1.93
C ALA A 8 15.17 1.48 -0.91
N THR A 9 16.35 0.90 -1.03
CA THR A 9 17.53 1.28 -0.27
C THR A 9 18.42 2.22 -1.10
N PRO A 10 19.40 2.94 -0.47
CA PRO A 10 20.23 3.93 -1.19
C PRO A 10 21.01 3.36 -2.38
N ASP A 11 21.30 2.07 -2.37
CA ASP A 11 21.97 1.38 -3.49
C ASP A 11 21.07 1.13 -4.70
N GLY A 12 19.78 1.50 -4.60
CA GLY A 12 18.79 1.33 -5.67
C GLY A 12 18.12 -0.03 -5.73
N GLU A 13 18.43 -0.94 -4.80
CA GLU A 13 17.72 -2.22 -4.69
C GLU A 13 16.36 -2.03 -4.02
N SER A 14 15.41 -2.87 -4.37
CA SER A 14 14.11 -2.92 -3.70
C SER A 14 13.98 -4.14 -2.80
N HIS A 15 13.19 -3.99 -1.74
CA HIS A 15 13.04 -4.99 -0.70
C HIS A 15 11.59 -5.03 -0.22
N PHE A 16 11.21 -6.19 0.30
CA PHE A 16 9.99 -6.29 1.10
C PHE A 16 10.27 -5.96 2.56
N GLY A 17 9.33 -5.32 3.17
CA GLY A 17 9.28 -5.07 4.60
C GLY A 17 7.85 -5.12 5.10
N GLU A 18 7.68 -4.77 6.35
CA GLU A 18 6.36 -4.67 6.96
C GLU A 18 6.25 -3.34 7.69
N VAL A 19 5.05 -2.81 7.73
CA VAL A 19 4.71 -1.65 8.56
C VAL A 19 3.57 -2.04 9.49
N ASP A 20 3.74 -1.72 10.76
CA ASP A 20 2.70 -1.89 11.74
C ASP A 20 1.95 -0.58 11.91
N ILE A 21 0.67 -0.62 11.57
CA ILE A 21 -0.24 0.50 11.78
C ILE A 21 -0.86 0.31 13.16
N ALA A 22 -0.53 1.23 14.07
CA ALA A 22 -1.06 1.20 15.42
C ALA A 22 -2.58 1.35 15.39
N MET A 23 -3.27 0.47 16.09
CA MET A 23 -4.73 0.44 16.17
C MET A 23 -5.15 0.67 17.61
N THR A 24 -6.17 1.46 17.81
CA THR A 24 -6.74 1.74 19.12
C THR A 24 -8.22 1.38 19.13
N LEU A 25 -8.63 0.58 20.11
CA LEU A 25 -10.04 0.27 20.31
C LEU A 25 -10.77 1.50 20.82
N THR A 26 -11.78 1.95 20.09
CA THR A 26 -12.54 3.15 20.44
C THR A 26 -13.97 3.07 19.95
N ARG A 27 -14.82 3.92 20.49
CA ARG A 27 -16.19 4.08 20.01
C ARG A 27 -16.26 5.29 19.10
N SER A 28 -16.38 5.04 17.81
CA SER A 28 -16.49 6.08 16.81
C SER A 28 -17.92 6.56 16.59
N PHE A 29 -18.89 5.73 16.93
CA PHE A 29 -20.30 6.02 16.73
C PHE A 29 -21.04 5.99 18.05
N PRO A 30 -21.92 6.95 18.35
CA PRO A 30 -22.80 6.87 19.48
C PRO A 30 -23.62 5.56 19.43
N ASN A 31 -23.69 4.87 20.55
CA ASN A 31 -24.41 3.60 20.67
C ASN A 31 -23.89 2.44 19.80
N GLY A 32 -22.73 2.62 19.14
CA GLY A 32 -22.07 1.57 18.36
C GLY A 32 -21.19 0.67 19.21
N ALA A 33 -20.88 -0.52 18.68
CA ALA A 33 -19.83 -1.37 19.25
C ALA A 33 -18.46 -0.68 19.10
N PRO A 34 -17.51 -0.92 20.02
CA PRO A 34 -16.15 -0.47 19.83
C PRO A 34 -15.54 -1.05 18.55
N VAL A 35 -14.77 -0.24 17.84
CA VAL A 35 -14.00 -0.67 16.68
C VAL A 35 -12.53 -0.28 16.85
N GLU A 36 -11.65 -1.01 16.22
CA GLU A 36 -10.24 -0.67 16.20
C GLU A 36 -9.96 0.33 15.09
N LEU A 37 -9.34 1.43 15.45
CA LEU A 37 -8.93 2.48 14.52
C LEU A 37 -7.43 2.67 14.59
N SER A 38 -6.85 3.15 13.49
CA SER A 38 -5.47 3.58 13.48
C SER A 38 -5.26 4.75 14.44
N ALA A 39 -4.01 5.02 14.79
CA ALA A 39 -3.63 6.04 15.76
C ALA A 39 -4.37 7.36 15.56
N HIS A 40 -4.83 7.92 16.66
CA HIS A 40 -5.48 9.22 16.72
C HIS A 40 -4.54 10.27 17.31
N TYR A 41 -4.70 11.47 16.82
CA TYR A 41 -4.16 12.66 17.45
C TYR A 41 -5.29 13.39 18.12
N GLU A 42 -5.05 13.81 19.36
CA GLU A 42 -6.05 14.51 20.13
C GLU A 42 -6.24 15.96 19.67
N ALA A 43 -7.34 16.53 20.10
CA ALA A 43 -7.76 17.89 19.83
C ALA A 43 -7.97 18.15 18.33
N SER A 44 -7.46 19.22 17.82
CA SER A 44 -7.64 19.64 16.44
C SER A 44 -6.80 18.87 15.42
N ARG A 45 -6.12 17.83 15.85
CA ARG A 45 -5.23 17.06 14.97
C ARG A 45 -6.00 16.02 14.21
N SER A 46 -5.61 15.85 12.97
CA SER A 46 -6.19 14.83 12.12
C SER A 46 -5.72 13.43 12.55
N ALA A 47 -6.66 12.52 12.63
CA ALA A 47 -6.38 11.10 12.76
C ALA A 47 -6.08 10.44 11.40
N TYR A 48 -5.92 11.23 10.36
CA TYR A 48 -5.76 10.76 8.99
C TYR A 48 -4.33 10.86 8.52
N TYR A 49 -3.93 9.89 7.70
CA TYR A 49 -2.72 10.01 6.90
C TYR A 49 -3.00 10.90 5.71
N GLU A 50 -2.06 11.77 5.39
CA GLU A 50 -2.22 12.68 4.27
C GLU A 50 -2.21 11.92 2.95
N ALA A 51 -3.27 12.07 2.17
CA ALA A 51 -3.40 11.54 0.82
C ALA A 51 -3.62 12.69 -0.17
N SER A 52 -2.87 12.68 -1.26
CA SER A 52 -3.00 13.72 -2.29
C SER A 52 -3.99 13.35 -3.38
N ARG A 53 -4.07 12.08 -3.74
CA ARG A 53 -4.93 11.59 -4.82
C ARG A 53 -5.36 10.16 -4.59
N VAL A 54 -6.52 9.82 -5.12
CA VAL A 54 -7.03 8.45 -5.22
C VAL A 54 -7.34 8.17 -6.69
N ARG A 55 -6.97 6.98 -7.15
CA ARG A 55 -7.42 6.50 -8.46
C ARG A 55 -7.84 5.05 -8.41
N PHE A 56 -8.75 4.70 -9.29
CA PHE A 56 -9.15 3.33 -9.54
C PHE A 56 -8.42 2.86 -10.78
N VAL A 57 -7.80 1.69 -10.69
CA VAL A 57 -7.04 1.11 -11.80
C VAL A 57 -7.67 -0.24 -12.15
N GLN A 58 -8.02 -0.40 -13.42
CA GLN A 58 -8.45 -1.66 -13.97
C GLN A 58 -7.34 -2.20 -14.87
N ILE A 59 -6.76 -3.30 -14.45
CA ILE A 59 -5.73 -3.99 -15.21
C ILE A 59 -6.44 -4.96 -16.15
N PRO A 60 -6.32 -4.79 -17.46
CA PRO A 60 -7.03 -5.65 -18.41
C PRO A 60 -6.52 -7.10 -18.36
N ALA A 61 -7.35 -8.02 -18.84
CA ALA A 61 -6.96 -9.41 -19.03
C ALA A 61 -5.74 -9.50 -19.98
N GLY A 62 -4.81 -10.39 -19.67
CA GLY A 62 -3.65 -10.67 -20.51
C GLY A 62 -2.52 -9.64 -20.40
N VAL A 63 -2.60 -8.67 -19.52
CA VAL A 63 -1.50 -7.71 -19.31
C VAL A 63 -0.30 -8.40 -18.69
N ARG A 64 0.86 -8.19 -19.30
CA ARG A 64 2.14 -8.61 -18.77
C ARG A 64 3.03 -7.38 -18.58
N GLU A 65 3.57 -7.23 -17.38
CA GLU A 65 4.57 -6.20 -17.16
C GLU A 65 5.90 -6.58 -17.81
N ALA A 66 6.52 -5.60 -18.45
CA ALA A 66 7.74 -5.83 -19.21
C ALA A 66 8.99 -5.92 -18.34
N GLY A 67 8.95 -5.52 -17.08
CA GLY A 67 10.11 -5.55 -16.19
C GLY A 67 9.93 -4.73 -14.93
N PHE A 68 11.05 -4.48 -14.28
CA PHE A 68 11.08 -3.66 -13.06
C PHE A 68 10.71 -2.21 -13.37
N HIS A 69 9.88 -1.62 -12.53
CA HIS A 69 9.43 -0.24 -12.64
C HIS A 69 9.19 0.36 -11.26
N ASN A 70 9.24 1.69 -11.20
CA ASN A 70 8.92 2.44 -9.99
C ASN A 70 7.45 2.84 -9.99
N PRO A 71 6.83 2.96 -8.80
CA PRO A 71 5.52 3.57 -8.70
C PRO A 71 5.60 5.08 -9.04
N PRO A 72 4.47 5.70 -9.41
CA PRO A 72 4.45 7.13 -9.72
C PRO A 72 4.68 8.04 -8.51
N GLY A 73 4.68 7.49 -7.33
CA GLY A 73 4.88 8.15 -6.04
C GLY A 73 4.66 7.17 -4.92
N ARG A 74 4.90 7.57 -3.67
CA ARG A 74 4.57 6.73 -2.52
C ARG A 74 3.06 6.51 -2.50
N LEU A 75 2.63 5.27 -2.45
CA LEU A 75 1.20 4.94 -2.54
C LEU A 75 0.82 3.72 -1.73
N LEU A 76 -0.44 3.67 -1.37
CA LEU A 76 -1.09 2.50 -0.82
C LEU A 76 -1.92 1.87 -1.93
N ALA A 77 -1.65 0.62 -2.28
CA ALA A 77 -2.43 -0.16 -3.22
C ALA A 77 -3.37 -1.09 -2.44
N ILE A 78 -4.66 -1.03 -2.76
CA ILE A 78 -5.69 -1.86 -2.14
C ILE A 78 -6.29 -2.73 -3.23
N TRP A 79 -6.06 -4.03 -3.15
CA TRP A 79 -6.49 -4.99 -4.16
C TRP A 79 -7.93 -5.39 -3.92
N LEU A 80 -8.78 -5.17 -4.91
CA LEU A 80 -10.23 -5.43 -4.81
C LEU A 80 -10.60 -6.86 -5.18
N ASP A 81 -9.80 -7.49 -6.03
CA ASP A 81 -10.02 -8.85 -6.49
C ASP A 81 -8.69 -9.51 -6.88
N GLY A 82 -8.74 -10.80 -7.14
CA GLY A 82 -7.59 -11.57 -7.61
C GLY A 82 -6.42 -11.62 -6.63
N GLU A 83 -5.31 -12.13 -7.11
CA GLU A 83 -4.05 -12.22 -6.39
C GLU A 83 -2.95 -11.62 -7.26
N VAL A 84 -2.15 -10.74 -6.68
CA VAL A 84 -0.97 -10.16 -7.33
C VAL A 84 0.29 -10.82 -6.78
N GLU A 85 1.26 -11.09 -7.64
CA GLU A 85 2.61 -11.48 -7.24
C GLU A 85 3.57 -10.34 -7.48
N PHE A 86 4.25 -9.92 -6.43
CA PHE A 86 5.32 -8.93 -6.49
C PHE A 86 6.68 -9.61 -6.48
N GLU A 87 7.60 -9.06 -7.25
CA GLU A 87 9.02 -9.40 -7.19
C GLU A 87 9.83 -8.12 -6.96
N THR A 88 10.66 -8.14 -5.95
CA THR A 88 11.61 -7.08 -5.67
C THR A 88 12.96 -7.37 -6.32
N SER A 89 13.78 -6.34 -6.51
CA SER A 89 15.04 -6.46 -7.25
C SER A 89 16.09 -7.32 -6.53
N ASP A 90 15.89 -7.59 -5.24
CA ASP A 90 16.70 -8.54 -4.48
C ASP A 90 16.36 -10.03 -4.77
N GLY A 91 15.39 -10.29 -5.65
CA GLY A 91 14.97 -11.62 -6.07
C GLY A 91 13.88 -12.26 -5.20
N GLU A 92 13.39 -11.54 -4.19
CA GLU A 92 12.31 -12.05 -3.35
C GLU A 92 10.95 -11.89 -4.04
N MET A 93 10.04 -12.82 -3.79
CA MET A 93 8.67 -12.79 -4.31
C MET A 93 7.66 -12.90 -3.18
N ARG A 94 6.56 -12.16 -3.30
CA ARG A 94 5.42 -12.20 -2.37
C ARG A 94 4.10 -12.17 -3.14
N ARG A 95 3.14 -12.94 -2.65
CA ARG A 95 1.77 -12.92 -3.16
C ARG A 95 0.85 -12.17 -2.20
N VAL A 96 -0.03 -11.38 -2.78
CA VAL A 96 -1.00 -10.58 -2.04
C VAL A 96 -2.39 -10.85 -2.60
N SER A 97 -3.28 -11.34 -1.75
CA SER A 97 -4.65 -11.64 -2.11
C SER A 97 -5.56 -10.39 -2.00
N ALA A 98 -6.74 -10.49 -2.59
CA ALA A 98 -7.77 -9.45 -2.49
C ALA A 98 -8.09 -9.11 -1.04
N GLY A 99 -8.44 -7.86 -0.79
CA GLY A 99 -8.72 -7.33 0.53
C GLY A 99 -7.48 -6.95 1.34
N LYS A 100 -6.29 -7.07 0.77
CA LYS A 100 -5.02 -6.67 1.38
C LYS A 100 -4.51 -5.38 0.77
N ALA A 101 -3.82 -4.59 1.59
CA ALA A 101 -3.16 -3.37 1.17
C ALA A 101 -1.64 -3.56 1.15
N VAL A 102 -0.98 -2.88 0.22
CA VAL A 102 0.48 -2.85 0.10
C VAL A 102 0.93 -1.40 0.06
N LEU A 103 1.86 -1.04 0.93
CA LEU A 103 2.52 0.26 0.91
C LEU A 103 3.71 0.20 -0.06
N VAL A 104 3.63 0.94 -1.16
CA VAL A 104 4.61 0.92 -2.23
C VAL A 104 5.41 2.22 -2.19
N GLU A 105 6.69 2.13 -1.86
CA GLU A 105 7.56 3.27 -1.58
C GLU A 105 8.91 3.22 -2.32
N ASP A 106 9.09 2.28 -3.23
CA ASP A 106 10.31 2.13 -4.03
C ASP A 106 10.32 3.11 -5.21
N THR A 107 10.29 4.41 -4.89
CA THR A 107 10.15 5.51 -5.84
C THR A 107 11.44 5.86 -6.58
N HIS A 108 12.54 5.23 -6.23
CA HIS A 108 13.84 5.36 -6.89
C HIS A 108 14.51 4.00 -7.05
N GLY A 109 15.56 3.96 -7.83
CA GLY A 109 16.30 2.72 -8.09
C GLY A 109 15.58 1.81 -9.08
N LYS A 110 15.73 0.50 -8.90
CA LYS A 110 15.25 -0.49 -9.87
C LYS A 110 13.73 -0.70 -9.87
N GLY A 111 13.08 -0.47 -8.74
CA GLY A 111 11.65 -0.73 -8.63
C GLY A 111 11.33 -2.21 -8.43
N HIS A 112 10.11 -2.58 -8.74
CA HIS A 112 9.57 -3.93 -8.58
C HIS A 112 8.82 -4.39 -9.83
N ILE A 113 8.47 -5.67 -9.88
CA ILE A 113 7.56 -6.23 -10.88
C ILE A 113 6.26 -6.61 -10.18
N SER A 114 5.14 -6.37 -10.85
CA SER A 114 3.82 -6.86 -10.43
C SER A 114 3.29 -7.82 -11.51
N ARG A 115 2.88 -9.01 -11.10
CA ARG A 115 2.26 -9.99 -12.00
C ARG A 115 0.82 -10.18 -11.62
N HIS A 116 -0.06 -9.87 -12.56
CA HIS A 116 -1.51 -9.89 -12.35
C HIS A 116 -2.13 -11.19 -12.87
N PRO A 117 -3.34 -11.55 -12.37
CA PRO A 117 -4.05 -12.72 -12.89
C PRO A 117 -4.35 -12.58 -14.39
N PRO A 118 -4.45 -13.70 -15.13
CA PRO A 118 -4.75 -13.66 -16.56
C PRO A 118 -6.07 -12.94 -16.91
N GLU A 119 -7.04 -13.02 -16.03
CA GLU A 119 -8.35 -12.35 -16.18
C GLU A 119 -8.33 -10.85 -15.93
N GLY A 120 -7.23 -10.31 -15.47
CA GLY A 120 -7.12 -8.92 -15.05
C GLY A 120 -7.43 -8.74 -13.58
N GLN A 121 -7.40 -7.48 -13.13
CA GLN A 121 -7.52 -7.18 -11.71
C GLN A 121 -7.90 -5.73 -11.49
N ASN A 122 -8.64 -5.45 -10.42
CA ASN A 122 -8.99 -4.11 -10.01
C ASN A 122 -8.23 -3.72 -8.74
N VAL A 123 -7.74 -2.49 -8.72
CA VAL A 123 -6.98 -1.97 -7.59
C VAL A 123 -7.32 -0.50 -7.34
N ILE A 124 -7.37 -0.11 -6.07
CA ILE A 124 -7.42 1.29 -5.66
C ILE A 124 -6.01 1.70 -5.27
N GLN A 125 -5.55 2.82 -5.79
CA GLN A 125 -4.28 3.41 -5.42
C GLN A 125 -4.52 4.77 -4.75
N VAL A 126 -3.95 4.91 -3.56
CA VAL A 126 -4.01 6.15 -2.76
C VAL A 126 -2.60 6.70 -2.68
N LEU A 127 -2.36 7.87 -3.27
CA LEU A 127 -1.06 8.53 -3.17
C LEU A 127 -0.90 9.13 -1.78
N LEU A 128 0.12 8.66 -1.08
CA LEU A 128 0.48 9.07 0.27
C LEU A 128 1.86 9.72 0.25
N PRO A 129 1.98 11.03 0.01
CA PRO A 129 3.28 11.68 -0.13
C PRO A 129 4.20 11.49 1.08
N ARG A 130 3.62 11.31 2.24
CA ARG A 130 4.32 11.06 3.51
C ARG A 130 4.26 9.61 3.97
N GLY A 131 3.74 8.70 3.13
CA GLY A 131 3.55 7.31 3.50
C GLY A 131 2.62 7.15 4.70
N LEU A 132 2.90 6.12 5.50
CA LEU A 132 2.22 5.88 6.77
C LEU A 132 3.09 6.31 7.96
N ASP A 133 3.97 7.26 7.75
CA ASP A 133 4.68 7.90 8.84
C ASP A 133 3.69 8.56 9.80
N ALA A 134 4.10 8.74 11.05
CA ALA A 134 3.22 9.35 12.03
C ALA A 134 2.57 10.61 11.45
N PRO A 135 1.23 10.74 11.51
CA PRO A 135 0.57 11.91 10.98
C PRO A 135 1.19 13.16 11.56
N SER A 136 1.49 14.12 10.72
CA SER A 136 2.04 15.40 11.20
C SER A 136 1.00 16.11 12.05
N ALA A 137 1.51 16.68 13.09
CA ALA A 137 0.71 17.56 13.93
C ALA A 137 0.16 18.74 13.12
#